data_f8d86617b4365cf540600a36d64598e7
#
_entry.id   f8d86617b4365cf540600a36d64598e7
#
_cell.length_a   1.000
_cell.length_b   1.000
_cell.length_c   1.000
_cell.angle_alpha   90.00
_cell.angle_beta   90.00
_cell.angle_gamma   90.00
#
_symmetry.space_group_name_H-M   'P 1'
#
loop_
_entity.id
_entity.type
_entity.pdbx_description
1 polymer ?
#
loop_
_entity_poly.entity_id
_entity_poly.type
_entity_poly.pdbx_seq_one_letter_code
_entity_poly.pdbx_strand_id
1 'polypeptide(L)'
;MNKKIIFSILKIIIIVAILFLVFFIFSNKSKKYNTDIDKNFISTKIEETKHPMEIESLRNREYPGGDFIIEEKLSNGTNYEQYIVSYKSEGLKIYGLLTVPLAPKPEKGFPAIIFMHGYIPPQEYSTTGNYPTYQARLANSGYITFKPDLRGHGNSEGEAVESHFSEKYVVDTLYAISYLKNYIAVDQNRIGYWGHSQGGEIGLRVVTISQDIKAASLWAGVVGSYKDMFETYNDKIDFLENATSTSLVIENGLPNKNPNFWNKLDPYSYLNDIHASIQLHHGTKDDSVPIELSMHLKEELEKLNKSVEYYEYTEDDHNISNNVNLAFQRTIEFYDKNLSVYTAEKY
;
A
#
# COMPACT_ATOMS: atom_id res chain seq x y z
N MET A 1 16.30 -59.68 59.06
CA MET A 1 16.15 -58.70 57.97
C MET A 1 17.46 -57.92 57.77
N ASN A 2 17.99 -57.91 56.56
CA ASN A 2 19.37 -57.47 56.30
C ASN A 2 19.44 -55.96 56.50
N LYS A 3 20.39 -55.41 57.30
CA LYS A 3 20.53 -53.97 57.63
C LYS A 3 20.52 -53.04 56.40
N LYS A 4 21.01 -53.50 55.23
CA LYS A 4 20.98 -52.79 53.98
C LYS A 4 19.57 -52.58 53.47
N ILE A 5 18.66 -53.58 53.64
CA ILE A 5 17.27 -53.47 53.19
C ILE A 5 16.48 -52.46 54.05
N ILE A 6 16.72 -52.46 55.36
CA ILE A 6 16.09 -51.50 56.28
C ILE A 6 16.49 -50.06 55.89
N PHE A 7 17.76 -49.81 55.58
CA PHE A 7 18.30 -48.52 55.21
C PHE A 7 17.74 -48.01 53.87
N SER A 8 17.52 -48.92 52.88
CA SER A 8 16.89 -48.57 51.60
C SER A 8 15.41 -48.23 51.77
N ILE A 9 14.68 -48.96 52.59
CA ILE A 9 13.26 -48.66 52.87
C ILE A 9 13.11 -47.30 53.56
N LEU A 10 14.02 -47.03 54.51
CA LEU A 10 13.99 -45.73 55.24
C LEU A 10 14.25 -44.53 54.29
N LYS A 11 15.17 -44.69 53.33
CA LYS A 11 15.42 -43.65 52.31
C LYS A 11 14.22 -43.42 51.40
N ILE A 12 13.51 -44.46 51.00
CA ILE A 12 12.31 -44.35 50.16
C ILE A 12 11.18 -43.63 50.93
N ILE A 13 10.99 -43.96 52.21
CA ILE A 13 9.99 -43.30 53.08
C ILE A 13 10.29 -41.80 53.23
N ILE A 14 11.57 -41.43 53.42
CA ILE A 14 11.98 -40.00 53.51
C ILE A 14 11.74 -39.27 52.21
N ILE A 15 12.04 -39.86 51.07
CA ILE A 15 11.81 -39.24 49.74
C ILE A 15 10.31 -39.03 49.51
N VAL A 16 9.47 -40.00 49.81
CA VAL A 16 8.01 -39.90 49.69
C VAL A 16 7.46 -38.81 50.59
N ALA A 17 7.96 -38.73 51.84
CA ALA A 17 7.56 -37.69 52.80
C ALA A 17 7.94 -36.24 52.29
N ILE A 18 9.12 -36.11 51.70
CA ILE A 18 9.55 -34.82 51.10
C ILE A 18 8.68 -34.46 49.92
N LEU A 19 8.36 -35.40 49.04
CA LEU A 19 7.47 -35.15 47.89
C LEU A 19 6.05 -34.75 48.35
N PHE A 20 5.54 -35.39 49.39
CA PHE A 20 4.25 -35.02 49.98
C PHE A 20 4.27 -33.64 50.59
N LEU A 21 5.35 -33.25 51.27
CA LEU A 21 5.51 -31.90 51.85
C LEU A 21 5.60 -30.83 50.77
N VAL A 22 6.32 -31.09 49.72
CA VAL A 22 6.42 -30.17 48.54
C VAL A 22 5.05 -30.02 47.89
N PHE A 23 4.33 -31.14 47.66
CA PHE A 23 2.97 -31.10 47.11
C PHE A 23 2.01 -30.29 48.01
N PHE A 24 2.08 -30.45 49.34
CA PHE A 24 1.26 -29.76 50.29
C PHE A 24 1.56 -28.24 50.31
N ILE A 25 2.83 -27.84 50.19
CA ILE A 25 3.26 -26.46 50.14
C ILE A 25 2.76 -25.81 48.82
N PHE A 26 2.85 -26.51 47.66
CA PHE A 26 2.33 -25.99 46.40
C PHE A 26 0.80 -25.98 46.37
N SER A 27 0.12 -26.95 46.93
CA SER A 27 -1.34 -27.02 47.04
C SER A 27 -1.91 -25.91 47.94
N ASN A 28 -1.22 -25.54 49.03
CA ASN A 28 -1.63 -24.45 49.89
C ASN A 28 -1.28 -23.07 49.34
N LYS A 29 -0.27 -22.93 48.48
CA LYS A 29 0.00 -21.69 47.78
C LYS A 29 -1.07 -21.38 46.73
N SER A 30 -1.65 -22.40 46.07
CA SER A 30 -2.71 -22.22 45.06
C SER A 30 -4.06 -21.82 45.68
N LYS A 31 -4.30 -22.09 46.98
CA LYS A 31 -5.53 -21.68 47.70
C LYS A 31 -5.51 -20.23 48.20
N LYS A 32 -4.37 -19.56 48.26
CA LYS A 32 -4.24 -18.21 48.77
C LYS A 32 -4.24 -17.11 47.70
N TYR A 33 -4.43 -17.47 46.41
CA TYR A 33 -4.52 -16.53 45.29
C TYR A 33 -5.91 -16.39 44.71
N ASN A 34 -6.95 -16.91 45.35
CA ASN A 34 -8.32 -16.87 44.86
C ASN A 34 -9.27 -16.24 45.88
N THR A 35 -9.04 -14.99 46.30
CA THR A 35 -10.09 -14.09 46.78
C THR A 35 -9.58 -12.66 46.66
N ASP A 36 -10.41 -11.82 46.08
CA ASP A 36 -10.24 -10.37 45.87
C ASP A 36 -9.52 -9.97 44.57
N ILE A 37 -9.94 -10.55 43.42
CA ILE A 37 -9.92 -9.79 42.16
C ILE A 37 -11.16 -8.90 42.21
N ASP A 38 -10.90 -7.66 42.55
CA ASP A 38 -11.86 -6.56 42.54
C ASP A 38 -12.54 -6.53 41.16
N LYS A 39 -13.86 -6.79 41.11
CA LYS A 39 -14.65 -6.81 39.86
C LYS A 39 -14.66 -5.48 39.11
N ASN A 40 -14.02 -4.46 39.68
CA ASN A 40 -13.87 -3.12 39.13
C ASN A 40 -12.58 -2.96 38.25
N PHE A 41 -11.71 -3.96 38.16
CA PHE A 41 -10.45 -3.84 37.41
C PHE A 41 -10.46 -4.50 36.00
N ILE A 42 -11.61 -5.09 35.57
CA ILE A 42 -11.76 -5.69 34.25
C ILE A 42 -12.72 -4.83 33.42
N SER A 43 -12.43 -3.56 33.32
CA SER A 43 -12.98 -2.66 32.30
C SER A 43 -11.92 -1.73 31.75
N THR A 44 -10.66 -2.09 31.79
CA THR A 44 -9.73 -1.60 30.80
C THR A 44 -10.10 -2.35 29.52
N LYS A 45 -10.88 -1.68 28.65
CA LYS A 45 -10.92 -2.00 27.24
C LYS A 45 -9.47 -2.30 26.84
N ILE A 46 -9.13 -3.56 26.58
CA ILE A 46 -7.93 -3.87 25.81
C ILE A 46 -8.24 -3.17 24.48
N GLU A 47 -7.67 -2.00 24.28
CA GLU A 47 -7.67 -1.39 22.97
C GLU A 47 -6.97 -2.42 22.09
N GLU A 48 -7.75 -3.09 21.26
CA GLU A 48 -7.24 -4.02 20.26
C GLU A 48 -6.25 -3.20 19.44
N THR A 49 -4.95 -3.47 19.60
CA THR A 49 -3.91 -2.73 18.88
C THR A 49 -4.16 -2.98 17.39
N LYS A 50 -4.67 -1.96 16.71
CA LYS A 50 -4.98 -2.05 15.29
C LYS A 50 -3.72 -2.41 14.51
N HIS A 51 -3.85 -3.33 13.56
CA HIS A 51 -2.72 -3.68 12.70
C HIS A 51 -2.34 -2.46 11.81
N PRO A 52 -1.04 -2.17 11.60
CA PRO A 52 -0.61 -0.98 10.83
C PRO A 52 -1.12 -0.97 9.38
N MET A 53 -1.39 -2.14 8.80
CA MET A 53 -1.97 -2.26 7.46
C MET A 53 -3.49 -2.07 7.40
N GLU A 54 -4.21 -2.01 8.54
CA GLU A 54 -5.65 -1.77 8.49
C GLU A 54 -5.94 -0.42 7.82
N ILE A 55 -6.89 -0.40 6.90
CA ILE A 55 -7.30 0.82 6.18
C ILE A 55 -7.65 1.93 7.18
N GLU A 56 -8.37 1.61 8.26
CA GLU A 56 -8.71 2.57 9.30
C GLU A 56 -7.50 3.06 10.10
N SER A 57 -6.47 2.25 10.28
CA SER A 57 -5.21 2.68 10.91
C SER A 57 -4.50 3.72 10.04
N LEU A 58 -4.45 3.46 8.73
CA LEU A 58 -3.85 4.36 7.75
C LEU A 58 -4.64 5.66 7.57
N ARG A 59 -5.97 5.63 7.63
CA ARG A 59 -6.84 6.82 7.58
C ARG A 59 -6.67 7.73 8.78
N ASN A 60 -6.48 7.14 9.96
CA ASN A 60 -6.36 7.88 11.22
C ASN A 60 -4.94 8.40 11.48
N ARG A 61 -4.00 8.07 10.61
CA ARG A 61 -2.60 8.49 10.71
C ARG A 61 -2.42 9.87 10.06
N GLU A 62 -1.58 10.70 10.68
CA GLU A 62 -1.15 11.96 10.09
C GLU A 62 0.02 11.76 9.12
N TYR A 63 -0.04 12.46 7.99
CA TYR A 63 1.01 12.48 6.96
C TYR A 63 1.46 13.93 6.76
N PRO A 64 2.28 14.48 7.67
CA PRO A 64 2.72 15.86 7.55
C PRO A 64 3.51 16.07 6.26
N GLY A 65 3.10 17.08 5.50
CA GLY A 65 3.84 17.56 4.34
C GLY A 65 4.97 18.50 4.73
N GLY A 66 5.68 18.95 3.73
CA GLY A 66 6.77 19.91 3.86
C GLY A 66 7.20 20.39 2.48
N ASP A 67 8.33 21.07 2.41
CA ASP A 67 8.94 21.47 1.15
C ASP A 67 9.84 20.33 0.62
N PHE A 68 9.78 20.07 -0.68
CA PHE A 68 10.77 19.21 -1.33
C PHE A 68 12.16 19.86 -1.22
N ILE A 69 13.17 19.04 -0.93
CA ILE A 69 14.56 19.45 -1.04
C ILE A 69 15.01 19.12 -2.46
N ILE A 70 15.45 20.15 -3.21
CA ILE A 70 16.04 19.94 -4.53
C ILE A 70 17.46 19.41 -4.33
N GLU A 71 17.68 18.16 -4.74
CA GLU A 71 18.97 17.50 -4.65
C GLU A 71 19.81 17.75 -5.91
N GLU A 72 19.14 17.73 -7.08
CA GLU A 72 19.78 17.94 -8.36
C GLU A 72 18.78 18.52 -9.37
N LYS A 73 19.21 19.50 -10.17
CA LYS A 73 18.49 19.94 -11.37
C LYS A 73 19.05 19.19 -12.57
N LEU A 74 18.19 18.43 -13.24
CA LEU A 74 18.54 17.69 -14.44
C LEU A 74 18.37 18.54 -15.71
N SER A 75 18.83 18.03 -16.85
CA SER A 75 18.53 18.63 -18.15
C SER A 75 17.03 18.66 -18.40
N ASN A 76 16.54 19.76 -18.96
CA ASN A 76 15.10 19.90 -19.25
C ASN A 76 14.61 18.84 -20.23
N GLY A 77 13.37 18.40 -20.06
CA GLY A 77 12.63 17.71 -21.09
C GLY A 77 12.14 18.70 -22.17
N THR A 78 11.25 18.23 -23.06
CA THR A 78 10.77 19.08 -24.16
C THR A 78 10.00 20.30 -23.65
N ASN A 79 9.04 20.12 -22.72
CA ASN A 79 8.16 21.17 -22.22
C ASN A 79 8.17 21.27 -20.70
N TYR A 80 9.15 20.66 -20.01
CA TYR A 80 9.21 20.63 -18.56
C TYR A 80 10.66 20.67 -18.05
N GLU A 81 10.82 21.23 -16.87
CA GLU A 81 12.00 21.06 -16.05
C GLU A 81 11.89 19.75 -15.26
N GLN A 82 13.05 19.18 -14.87
CA GLN A 82 13.07 17.99 -14.06
C GLN A 82 14.14 18.07 -12.98
N TYR A 83 13.79 17.52 -11.81
CA TYR A 83 14.59 17.59 -10.62
C TYR A 83 14.61 16.26 -9.88
N ILE A 84 15.75 15.83 -9.40
CA ILE A 84 15.80 14.89 -8.30
C ILE A 84 15.51 15.67 -7.03
N VAL A 85 14.49 15.26 -6.32
CA VAL A 85 14.10 15.88 -5.05
C VAL A 85 14.06 14.83 -3.95
N SER A 86 14.03 15.28 -2.69
CA SER A 86 13.78 14.40 -1.57
C SER A 86 12.72 14.96 -0.64
N TYR A 87 12.06 14.06 0.10
CA TYR A 87 11.08 14.35 1.14
C TYR A 87 11.26 13.41 2.32
N LYS A 88 10.55 13.67 3.43
CA LYS A 88 10.59 12.80 4.61
C LYS A 88 9.34 11.92 4.69
N SER A 89 9.54 10.63 4.88
CA SER A 89 8.50 9.65 5.20
C SER A 89 8.92 8.88 6.45
N GLU A 90 8.18 8.99 7.54
CA GLU A 90 8.52 8.39 8.85
C GLU A 90 9.95 8.70 9.33
N GLY A 91 10.46 9.88 9.00
CA GLY A 91 11.84 10.27 9.30
C GLY A 91 12.88 9.82 8.26
N LEU A 92 12.56 8.87 7.40
CA LEU A 92 13.42 8.44 6.30
C LEU A 92 13.49 9.50 5.20
N LYS A 93 14.66 9.67 4.60
CA LYS A 93 14.84 10.50 3.41
C LYS A 93 14.49 9.66 2.18
N ILE A 94 13.41 10.03 1.49
CA ILE A 94 12.95 9.36 0.28
C ILE A 94 13.21 10.30 -0.90
N TYR A 95 13.82 9.78 -1.95
CA TYR A 95 14.10 10.49 -3.18
C TYR A 95 12.95 10.33 -4.18
N GLY A 96 12.98 11.10 -5.26
CA GLY A 96 12.05 10.95 -6.38
C GLY A 96 12.33 11.94 -7.51
N LEU A 97 11.71 11.69 -8.65
CA LEU A 97 11.80 12.52 -9.84
C LEU A 97 10.57 13.44 -9.93
N LEU A 98 10.80 14.73 -9.82
CA LEU A 98 9.79 15.79 -9.99
C LEU A 98 9.95 16.41 -11.37
N THR A 99 8.84 16.55 -12.12
CA THR A 99 8.79 17.34 -13.35
C THR A 99 7.84 18.51 -13.20
N VAL A 100 8.19 19.67 -13.76
CA VAL A 100 7.40 20.90 -13.68
C VAL A 100 7.25 21.50 -15.07
N PRO A 101 6.03 21.76 -15.58
CA PRO A 101 5.83 22.36 -16.90
C PRO A 101 6.55 23.71 -17.05
N LEU A 102 7.14 23.95 -18.22
CA LEU A 102 7.76 25.24 -18.59
C LEU A 102 6.72 26.32 -18.94
N ALA A 103 5.45 25.96 -19.12
CA ALA A 103 4.36 26.89 -19.38
C ALA A 103 4.20 27.89 -18.21
N PRO A 104 3.62 29.08 -18.45
CA PRO A 104 3.26 30.01 -17.38
C PRO A 104 2.37 29.31 -16.33
N LYS A 105 2.75 29.45 -15.05
CA LYS A 105 1.98 28.86 -13.96
C LYS A 105 0.55 29.43 -13.94
N PRO A 106 -0.49 28.57 -14.00
CA PRO A 106 -1.86 29.01 -13.80
C PRO A 106 -2.04 29.66 -12.42
N GLU A 107 -3.05 30.55 -12.28
CA GLU A 107 -3.30 31.27 -11.04
C GLU A 107 -3.40 30.35 -9.82
N LYS A 108 -4.11 29.21 -9.95
CA LYS A 108 -4.29 28.22 -8.89
C LYS A 108 -3.18 27.16 -8.83
N GLY A 109 -2.23 27.17 -9.77
CA GLY A 109 -1.21 26.15 -9.95
C GLY A 109 -1.57 25.12 -11.03
N PHE A 110 -0.63 24.22 -11.31
CA PHE A 110 -0.80 23.12 -12.26
C PHE A 110 -1.54 21.95 -11.62
N PRO A 111 -2.28 21.17 -12.40
CA PRO A 111 -2.67 19.83 -11.94
C PRO A 111 -1.42 18.95 -11.76
N ALA A 112 -1.48 18.02 -10.83
CA ALA A 112 -0.33 17.19 -10.51
C ALA A 112 -0.70 15.71 -10.47
N ILE A 113 0.25 14.84 -10.83
CA ILE A 113 0.10 13.39 -10.83
C ILE A 113 1.17 12.76 -9.94
N ILE A 114 0.75 12.01 -8.94
CA ILE A 114 1.62 11.03 -8.30
C ILE A 114 1.80 9.88 -9.29
N PHE A 115 3.05 9.62 -9.66
CA PHE A 115 3.40 8.59 -10.63
C PHE A 115 4.03 7.41 -9.90
N MET A 116 3.36 6.26 -9.86
CA MET A 116 3.84 5.08 -9.14
C MET A 116 4.25 3.98 -10.11
N HIS A 117 5.54 3.62 -10.03
CA HIS A 117 6.13 2.56 -10.84
C HIS A 117 5.69 1.16 -10.38
N GLY A 118 5.86 0.16 -11.25
CA GLY A 118 5.71 -1.26 -10.92
C GLY A 118 6.89 -1.79 -10.10
N TYR A 119 6.84 -3.07 -9.77
CA TYR A 119 7.96 -3.73 -9.10
C TYR A 119 9.23 -3.65 -9.98
N ILE A 120 10.30 -3.24 -9.37
CA ILE A 120 11.65 -3.26 -9.91
C ILE A 120 12.56 -3.73 -8.78
N PRO A 121 13.44 -4.71 -9.01
CA PRO A 121 14.40 -5.10 -7.97
C PRO A 121 15.15 -3.86 -7.44
N PRO A 122 15.22 -3.65 -6.12
CA PRO A 122 15.81 -2.43 -5.56
C PRO A 122 17.23 -2.12 -6.06
N GLN A 123 18.01 -3.16 -6.37
CA GLN A 123 19.37 -3.05 -6.88
C GLN A 123 19.44 -2.60 -8.34
N GLU A 124 18.35 -2.73 -9.09
CA GLU A 124 18.21 -2.36 -10.51
C GLU A 124 17.48 -1.03 -10.68
N TYR A 125 16.88 -0.52 -9.60
CA TYR A 125 16.10 0.71 -9.65
C TYR A 125 16.99 1.94 -9.81
N SER A 126 16.53 2.86 -10.64
CA SER A 126 17.14 4.17 -10.84
C SER A 126 16.07 5.24 -10.93
N THR A 127 16.24 6.32 -10.17
CA THR A 127 15.31 7.47 -10.14
C THR A 127 14.99 8.00 -11.53
N THR A 128 15.99 8.07 -12.42
CA THR A 128 15.85 8.63 -13.78
C THR A 128 15.75 7.57 -14.85
N GLY A 129 16.19 6.32 -14.59
CA GLY A 129 16.26 5.25 -15.58
C GLY A 129 14.97 4.48 -15.79
N ASN A 130 14.11 4.44 -14.76
CA ASN A 130 12.88 3.66 -14.82
C ASN A 130 11.66 4.53 -15.15
N TYR A 131 10.84 4.07 -16.09
CA TYR A 131 9.63 4.75 -16.58
C TYR A 131 9.83 6.16 -17.17
N PRO A 132 11.00 6.57 -17.73
CA PRO A 132 11.21 7.95 -18.15
C PRO A 132 10.24 8.39 -19.25
N THR A 133 9.96 7.51 -20.21
CA THR A 133 9.04 7.81 -21.33
C THR A 133 7.59 7.95 -20.85
N TYR A 134 7.17 7.14 -19.89
CA TYR A 134 5.81 7.17 -19.35
C TYR A 134 5.58 8.47 -18.56
N GLN A 135 6.50 8.82 -17.67
CA GLN A 135 6.42 10.07 -16.91
C GLN A 135 6.49 11.30 -17.82
N ALA A 136 7.37 11.29 -18.83
CA ALA A 136 7.52 12.37 -19.80
C ALA A 136 6.23 12.66 -20.59
N ARG A 137 5.41 11.65 -20.88
CA ARG A 137 4.12 11.84 -21.59
C ARG A 137 3.17 12.72 -20.76
N LEU A 138 3.02 12.45 -19.47
CA LEU A 138 2.19 13.24 -18.57
C LEU A 138 2.78 14.66 -18.39
N ALA A 139 4.10 14.76 -18.19
CA ALA A 139 4.79 16.04 -18.07
C ALA A 139 4.61 16.93 -19.31
N ASN A 140 4.76 16.34 -20.51
CA ASN A 140 4.55 17.06 -21.79
C ASN A 140 3.09 17.48 -22.01
N SER A 141 2.14 16.85 -21.34
CA SER A 141 0.71 17.20 -21.35
C SER A 141 0.33 18.28 -20.33
N GLY A 142 1.31 18.88 -19.66
CA GLY A 142 1.09 20.01 -18.78
C GLY A 142 0.82 19.66 -17.31
N TYR A 143 1.05 18.42 -16.91
CA TYR A 143 0.97 18.01 -15.53
C TYR A 143 2.31 18.16 -14.82
N ILE A 144 2.30 18.61 -13.57
CA ILE A 144 3.42 18.30 -12.66
C ILE A 144 3.36 16.79 -12.39
N THR A 145 4.47 16.11 -12.49
CA THR A 145 4.53 14.68 -12.08
C THR A 145 5.55 14.49 -10.97
N PHE A 146 5.21 13.69 -9.98
CA PHE A 146 6.15 13.27 -8.97
C PHE A 146 6.19 11.75 -8.87
N LYS A 147 7.35 11.17 -9.14
CA LYS A 147 7.62 9.74 -9.03
C LYS A 147 8.53 9.50 -7.82
N PRO A 148 7.98 9.11 -6.65
CA PRO A 148 8.80 8.71 -5.52
C PRO A 148 9.52 7.39 -5.81
N ASP A 149 10.77 7.28 -5.31
CA ASP A 149 11.59 6.07 -5.46
C ASP A 149 11.16 4.95 -4.49
N LEU A 150 10.34 5.29 -3.49
CA LEU A 150 9.99 4.45 -2.35
C LEU A 150 11.21 4.10 -1.47
N ARG A 151 10.95 3.69 -0.22
CA ARG A 151 12.02 3.26 0.71
C ARG A 151 12.78 2.06 0.15
N GLY A 152 14.09 2.07 0.35
CA GLY A 152 14.99 0.99 -0.09
C GLY A 152 15.29 0.97 -1.58
N HIS A 153 14.80 1.95 -2.38
CA HIS A 153 15.06 2.06 -3.81
C HIS A 153 15.95 3.26 -4.13
N GLY A 154 16.83 3.13 -5.10
CA GLY A 154 17.75 4.19 -5.51
C GLY A 154 18.58 4.71 -4.35
N ASN A 155 18.51 6.01 -4.09
CA ASN A 155 19.19 6.66 -2.95
C ASN A 155 18.29 6.82 -1.72
N SER A 156 17.07 6.29 -1.75
CA SER A 156 16.12 6.37 -0.63
C SER A 156 16.57 5.53 0.56
N GLU A 157 16.43 6.09 1.75
CA GLU A 157 16.70 5.38 3.01
C GLU A 157 15.65 4.28 3.28
N GLY A 158 15.96 3.41 4.25
CA GLY A 158 15.10 2.31 4.68
C GLY A 158 15.32 1.04 3.89
N GLU A 159 14.41 0.10 4.04
CA GLU A 159 14.48 -1.22 3.39
C GLU A 159 13.28 -1.40 2.47
N ALA A 160 13.51 -2.04 1.33
CA ALA A 160 12.45 -2.44 0.41
C ALA A 160 11.56 -3.51 1.05
N VAL A 161 10.28 -3.50 0.71
CA VAL A 161 9.29 -4.42 1.27
C VAL A 161 8.44 -5.03 0.16
N GLU A 162 7.74 -6.11 0.48
CA GLU A 162 6.68 -6.65 -0.36
C GLU A 162 5.39 -5.83 -0.12
N SER A 163 4.94 -5.09 -1.14
CA SER A 163 3.83 -4.12 -1.00
C SER A 163 2.53 -4.74 -0.51
N HIS A 164 2.23 -5.96 -0.94
CA HIS A 164 0.98 -6.66 -0.58
C HIS A 164 0.89 -7.04 0.90
N PHE A 165 2.04 -7.13 1.58
CA PHE A 165 2.16 -7.58 2.97
C PHE A 165 2.73 -6.50 3.88
N SER A 166 2.76 -5.25 3.40
CA SER A 166 3.26 -4.11 4.16
C SER A 166 2.54 -2.82 3.77
N GLU A 167 2.32 -1.96 4.73
CA GLU A 167 1.77 -0.62 4.53
C GLU A 167 2.81 0.39 4.04
N LYS A 168 4.08 0.04 4.09
CA LYS A 168 5.18 1.02 4.02
C LYS A 168 5.24 1.81 2.72
N TYR A 169 4.98 1.18 1.57
CA TYR A 169 4.95 1.90 0.28
C TYR A 169 3.71 2.79 0.14
N VAL A 170 2.58 2.36 0.71
CA VAL A 170 1.38 3.20 0.81
C VAL A 170 1.67 4.43 1.67
N VAL A 171 2.36 4.24 2.80
CA VAL A 171 2.79 5.32 3.70
C VAL A 171 3.71 6.30 2.98
N ASP A 172 4.75 5.82 2.28
CA ASP A 172 5.65 6.68 1.50
C ASP A 172 4.88 7.50 0.46
N THR A 173 3.88 6.88 -0.18
CA THR A 173 3.03 7.53 -1.18
C THR A 173 2.13 8.60 -0.56
N LEU A 174 1.53 8.34 0.61
CA LEU A 174 0.68 9.31 1.31
C LEU A 174 1.49 10.54 1.79
N TYR A 175 2.72 10.33 2.26
CA TYR A 175 3.66 11.44 2.52
C TYR A 175 3.99 12.19 1.22
N ALA A 176 4.30 11.49 0.12
CA ALA A 176 4.58 12.10 -1.18
C ALA A 176 3.42 12.99 -1.66
N ILE A 177 2.17 12.55 -1.49
CA ILE A 177 0.96 13.34 -1.79
C ILE A 177 0.94 14.61 -0.94
N SER A 178 1.22 14.53 0.35
CA SER A 178 1.22 15.68 1.25
C SER A 178 2.30 16.71 0.89
N TYR A 179 3.49 16.26 0.50
CA TYR A 179 4.54 17.14 -0.01
C TYR A 179 4.18 17.77 -1.34
N LEU A 180 3.57 16.99 -2.26
CA LEU A 180 3.13 17.51 -3.56
C LEU A 180 2.05 18.57 -3.40
N LYS A 181 1.11 18.40 -2.47
CA LYS A 181 0.08 19.42 -2.14
C LYS A 181 0.69 20.75 -1.68
N ASN A 182 1.81 20.70 -0.97
CA ASN A 182 2.48 21.89 -0.47
C ASN A 182 3.39 22.55 -1.51
N TYR A 183 3.67 21.88 -2.64
CA TYR A 183 4.53 22.46 -3.66
C TYR A 183 3.87 23.66 -4.34
N ILE A 184 4.55 24.81 -4.29
CA ILE A 184 4.00 26.14 -4.67
C ILE A 184 3.43 26.21 -6.09
N ALA A 185 3.81 25.31 -6.98
CA ALA A 185 3.31 25.29 -8.34
C ALA A 185 2.10 24.38 -8.54
N VAL A 186 1.68 23.60 -7.53
CA VAL A 186 0.57 22.63 -7.59
C VAL A 186 -0.74 23.26 -7.16
N ASP A 187 -1.82 22.97 -7.89
CA ASP A 187 -3.18 23.12 -7.39
C ASP A 187 -3.54 21.88 -6.55
N GLN A 188 -3.56 22.05 -5.24
CA GLN A 188 -3.82 20.97 -4.28
C GLN A 188 -5.18 20.25 -4.45
N ASN A 189 -6.12 20.86 -5.18
CA ASN A 189 -7.45 20.30 -5.46
C ASN A 189 -7.48 19.49 -6.77
N ARG A 190 -6.37 19.43 -7.51
CA ARG A 190 -6.27 18.77 -8.81
C ARG A 190 -5.11 17.76 -8.82
N ILE A 191 -5.16 16.79 -7.91
CA ILE A 191 -4.16 15.75 -7.81
C ILE A 191 -4.74 14.44 -8.35
N GLY A 192 -4.04 13.87 -9.32
CA GLY A 192 -4.30 12.54 -9.85
C GLY A 192 -3.23 11.53 -9.40
N TYR A 193 -3.49 10.29 -9.72
CA TYR A 193 -2.60 9.17 -9.48
C TYR A 193 -2.48 8.33 -10.74
N TRP A 194 -1.27 7.98 -11.13
CA TRP A 194 -0.99 6.97 -12.15
C TRP A 194 -0.18 5.83 -11.54
N GLY A 195 -0.57 4.59 -11.76
CA GLY A 195 0.17 3.45 -11.25
C GLY A 195 0.14 2.26 -12.19
N HIS A 196 1.28 1.57 -12.32
CA HIS A 196 1.43 0.37 -13.13
C HIS A 196 1.76 -0.83 -12.25
N SER A 197 1.13 -1.99 -12.50
CA SER A 197 1.46 -3.23 -11.81
C SER A 197 1.33 -3.09 -10.27
N GLN A 198 2.41 -3.28 -9.50
CA GLN A 198 2.48 -2.97 -8.06
C GLN A 198 2.02 -1.54 -7.75
N GLY A 199 2.35 -0.56 -8.62
CA GLY A 199 1.87 0.81 -8.46
C GLY A 199 0.34 0.92 -8.56
N GLY A 200 -0.32 0.03 -9.27
CA GLY A 200 -1.79 -0.09 -9.31
C GLY A 200 -2.36 -0.59 -7.98
N GLU A 201 -1.74 -1.57 -7.35
CA GLU A 201 -2.10 -2.05 -6.01
C GLU A 201 -1.97 -0.94 -4.97
N ILE A 202 -0.82 -0.26 -4.92
CA ILE A 202 -0.60 0.88 -4.03
C ILE A 202 -1.66 1.95 -4.27
N GLY A 203 -1.99 2.22 -5.54
CA GLY A 203 -3.00 3.20 -5.94
C GLY A 203 -4.39 2.88 -5.43
N LEU A 204 -4.83 1.63 -5.54
CA LEU A 204 -6.13 1.21 -5.02
C LEU A 204 -6.22 1.45 -3.50
N ARG A 205 -5.17 1.12 -2.75
CA ARG A 205 -5.11 1.40 -1.31
C ARG A 205 -5.10 2.91 -1.02
N VAL A 206 -4.31 3.68 -1.76
CA VAL A 206 -4.24 5.14 -1.59
C VAL A 206 -5.60 5.80 -1.79
N VAL A 207 -6.37 5.43 -2.83
CA VAL A 207 -7.68 6.05 -3.09
C VAL A 207 -8.77 5.59 -2.11
N THR A 208 -8.59 4.46 -1.41
CA THR A 208 -9.48 4.07 -0.31
C THR A 208 -9.13 4.79 1.00
N ILE A 209 -7.89 5.28 1.16
CA ILE A 209 -7.40 5.93 2.38
C ILE A 209 -7.56 7.45 2.28
N SER A 210 -7.12 8.06 1.16
CA SER A 210 -7.03 9.50 0.99
C SER A 210 -8.07 10.02 0.00
N GLN A 211 -8.72 11.13 0.34
CA GLN A 211 -9.64 11.86 -0.54
C GLN A 211 -8.92 12.93 -1.39
N ASP A 212 -7.62 13.08 -1.27
CA ASP A 212 -6.85 14.06 -2.01
C ASP A 212 -6.75 13.75 -3.50
N ILE A 213 -6.74 12.45 -3.85
CA ILE A 213 -6.73 11.98 -5.24
C ILE A 213 -8.13 12.13 -5.85
N LYS A 214 -8.20 12.83 -6.99
CA LYS A 214 -9.46 13.07 -7.71
C LYS A 214 -9.68 12.13 -8.88
N ALA A 215 -8.59 11.62 -9.46
CA ALA A 215 -8.60 10.70 -10.59
C ALA A 215 -7.42 9.74 -10.49
N ALA A 216 -7.65 8.45 -10.65
CA ALA A 216 -6.59 7.44 -10.63
C ALA A 216 -6.67 6.56 -11.88
N SER A 217 -5.58 6.49 -12.65
CA SER A 217 -5.43 5.59 -13.80
C SER A 217 -4.49 4.47 -13.42
N LEU A 218 -5.00 3.22 -13.39
CA LEU A 218 -4.31 2.03 -12.94
C LEU A 218 -4.10 1.10 -14.13
N TRP A 219 -2.84 0.82 -14.45
CA TRP A 219 -2.44 0.03 -15.61
C TRP A 219 -1.94 -1.34 -15.16
N ALA A 220 -2.55 -2.41 -15.69
CA ALA A 220 -2.17 -3.80 -15.38
C ALA A 220 -1.94 -4.01 -13.87
N GLY A 221 -2.78 -3.39 -13.05
CA GLY A 221 -2.58 -3.32 -11.60
C GLY A 221 -2.93 -4.62 -10.90
N VAL A 222 -2.19 -4.96 -9.84
CA VAL A 222 -2.55 -6.06 -8.94
C VAL A 222 -3.66 -5.59 -8.01
N VAL A 223 -4.86 -5.39 -8.59
CA VAL A 223 -5.99 -4.72 -7.92
C VAL A 223 -7.06 -5.70 -7.42
N GLY A 224 -6.71 -6.96 -7.21
CA GLY A 224 -7.60 -7.97 -6.63
C GLY A 224 -7.78 -7.82 -5.12
N SER A 225 -8.88 -8.37 -4.60
CA SER A 225 -9.04 -8.57 -3.16
C SER A 225 -8.01 -9.60 -2.65
N TYR A 226 -7.72 -9.60 -1.34
CA TYR A 226 -6.90 -10.68 -0.77
C TYR A 226 -7.53 -12.06 -1.02
N LYS A 227 -8.86 -12.15 -1.02
CA LYS A 227 -9.56 -13.39 -1.35
C LYS A 227 -9.28 -13.81 -2.79
N ASP A 228 -9.38 -12.91 -3.76
CA ASP A 228 -9.09 -13.23 -5.16
C ASP A 228 -7.66 -13.71 -5.34
N MET A 229 -6.70 -13.00 -4.74
CA MET A 229 -5.29 -13.32 -4.84
C MET A 229 -4.98 -14.69 -4.23
N PHE A 230 -5.45 -14.98 -3.02
CA PHE A 230 -5.10 -16.22 -2.32
C PHE A 230 -5.95 -17.45 -2.69
N GLU A 231 -7.17 -17.27 -3.19
CA GLU A 231 -8.10 -18.38 -3.40
C GLU A 231 -8.42 -18.63 -4.87
N THR A 232 -8.44 -17.58 -5.70
CA THR A 232 -8.90 -17.69 -7.09
C THR A 232 -7.75 -17.66 -8.09
N TYR A 233 -6.75 -16.82 -7.86
CA TYR A 233 -5.67 -16.54 -8.83
C TYR A 233 -4.26 -16.81 -8.26
N ASN A 234 -4.14 -17.51 -7.15
CA ASN A 234 -2.86 -17.79 -6.50
C ASN A 234 -1.86 -18.55 -7.39
N ASP A 235 -2.35 -19.35 -8.32
CA ASP A 235 -1.54 -20.11 -9.28
C ASP A 235 -1.15 -19.30 -10.53
N LYS A 236 -1.70 -18.10 -10.67
CA LYS A 236 -1.43 -17.18 -11.78
C LYS A 236 -0.56 -15.97 -11.39
N ILE A 237 -0.23 -15.84 -10.12
CA ILE A 237 0.47 -14.68 -9.58
C ILE A 237 1.77 -15.15 -8.91
N ASP A 238 2.88 -15.07 -9.66
CA ASP A 238 4.18 -15.63 -9.25
C ASP A 238 4.68 -15.15 -7.89
N PHE A 239 4.48 -13.87 -7.56
CA PHE A 239 4.94 -13.34 -6.27
C PHE A 239 4.15 -13.87 -5.07
N LEU A 240 3.01 -14.51 -5.26
CA LEU A 240 2.26 -15.20 -4.21
C LEU A 240 2.76 -16.61 -3.90
N GLU A 241 3.67 -17.16 -4.69
CA GLU A 241 4.20 -18.52 -4.50
C GLU A 241 4.73 -18.73 -3.06
N ASN A 242 5.33 -17.69 -2.47
CA ASN A 242 5.82 -17.68 -1.10
C ASN A 242 4.93 -16.92 -0.11
N ALA A 243 3.78 -16.42 -0.53
CA ALA A 243 2.92 -15.56 0.30
C ALA A 243 2.43 -16.27 1.57
N THR A 244 2.21 -17.59 1.52
CA THR A 244 1.81 -18.40 2.69
C THR A 244 2.90 -18.50 3.76
N SER A 245 4.15 -18.20 3.44
CA SER A 245 5.28 -18.17 4.36
C SER A 245 5.56 -16.78 4.95
N THR A 246 4.79 -15.75 4.56
CA THR A 246 4.93 -14.42 5.16
C THR A 246 4.48 -14.41 6.62
N SER A 247 5.09 -13.55 7.43
CA SER A 247 4.71 -13.40 8.85
C SER A 247 3.23 -13.07 9.00
N LEU A 248 2.69 -12.24 8.10
CA LEU A 248 1.28 -11.84 8.11
C LEU A 248 0.33 -13.04 8.01
N VAL A 249 0.61 -13.99 7.10
CA VAL A 249 -0.21 -15.20 6.92
C VAL A 249 0.05 -16.22 8.04
N ILE A 250 1.30 -16.38 8.48
CA ILE A 250 1.64 -17.29 9.58
C ILE A 250 0.93 -16.90 10.87
N GLU A 251 0.89 -15.61 11.18
CA GLU A 251 0.30 -15.10 12.43
C GLU A 251 -1.22 -15.04 12.38
N ASN A 252 -1.81 -14.75 11.22
CA ASN A 252 -3.24 -14.43 11.10
C ASN A 252 -4.04 -15.50 10.32
N GLY A 253 -3.37 -16.48 9.70
CA GLY A 253 -4.00 -17.45 8.81
C GLY A 253 -4.40 -16.85 7.45
N LEU A 254 -4.87 -17.69 6.54
CA LEU A 254 -5.33 -17.29 5.20
C LEU A 254 -6.67 -16.49 5.26
N PRO A 255 -7.02 -15.72 4.21
CA PRO A 255 -8.25 -14.94 4.15
C PRO A 255 -9.52 -15.74 4.47
N ASN A 256 -9.65 -16.95 3.95
CA ASN A 256 -10.82 -17.84 4.23
C ASN A 256 -10.84 -18.39 5.66
N LYS A 257 -9.75 -18.33 6.40
CA LYS A 257 -9.66 -18.79 7.79
C LYS A 257 -9.87 -17.66 8.79
N ASN A 258 -9.54 -16.42 8.42
CA ASN A 258 -9.69 -15.26 9.28
C ASN A 258 -10.22 -14.04 8.48
N PRO A 259 -11.43 -14.12 7.91
CA PRO A 259 -11.97 -13.05 7.07
C PRO A 259 -12.09 -11.71 7.83
N ASN A 260 -12.36 -11.74 9.14
CA ASN A 260 -12.49 -10.53 9.94
C ASN A 260 -11.19 -9.72 10.00
N PHE A 261 -10.04 -10.37 10.04
CA PHE A 261 -8.74 -9.72 9.98
C PHE A 261 -8.49 -9.16 8.57
N TRP A 262 -8.59 -10.00 7.55
CA TRP A 262 -8.26 -9.62 6.19
C TRP A 262 -9.18 -8.54 5.62
N ASN A 263 -10.47 -8.55 5.95
CA ASN A 263 -11.41 -7.50 5.53
C ASN A 263 -11.03 -6.11 6.06
N LYS A 264 -10.32 -6.00 7.19
CA LYS A 264 -9.83 -4.71 7.69
C LYS A 264 -8.66 -4.17 6.86
N LEU A 265 -7.91 -5.06 6.20
CA LEU A 265 -6.75 -4.72 5.38
C LEU A 265 -7.11 -4.53 3.91
N ASP A 266 -8.22 -5.15 3.47
CA ASP A 266 -8.60 -5.28 2.07
C ASP A 266 -9.28 -4.00 1.55
N PRO A 267 -8.74 -3.33 0.52
CA PRO A 267 -9.39 -2.19 -0.13
C PRO A 267 -10.82 -2.49 -0.60
N TYR A 268 -11.14 -3.74 -0.96
CA TYR A 268 -12.48 -4.13 -1.40
C TYR A 268 -13.56 -3.92 -0.34
N SER A 269 -13.22 -4.02 0.94
CA SER A 269 -14.15 -3.70 2.03
C SER A 269 -14.49 -2.21 2.12
N TYR A 270 -13.73 -1.35 1.42
CA TYR A 270 -13.81 0.11 1.49
C TYR A 270 -14.04 0.78 0.13
N LEU A 271 -14.36 0.03 -0.93
CA LEU A 271 -14.60 0.59 -2.26
C LEU A 271 -15.70 1.65 -2.27
N ASN A 272 -16.69 1.53 -1.37
CA ASN A 272 -17.74 2.53 -1.23
C ASN A 272 -17.22 3.91 -0.78
N ASP A 273 -16.05 3.98 -0.18
CA ASP A 273 -15.46 5.21 0.33
C ASP A 273 -14.58 5.93 -0.71
N ILE A 274 -14.36 5.31 -1.87
CA ILE A 274 -13.58 5.92 -2.96
C ILE A 274 -14.36 7.11 -3.53
N HIS A 275 -13.70 8.28 -3.57
CA HIS A 275 -14.22 9.49 -4.18
C HIS A 275 -13.58 9.81 -5.54
N ALA A 276 -12.42 9.24 -5.82
CA ALA A 276 -11.72 9.41 -7.08
C ALA A 276 -12.49 8.74 -8.24
N SER A 277 -12.46 9.35 -9.42
CA SER A 277 -12.74 8.61 -10.66
C SER A 277 -11.63 7.61 -10.91
N ILE A 278 -11.98 6.39 -11.32
CA ILE A 278 -11.02 5.32 -11.58
C ILE A 278 -10.99 5.01 -13.08
N GLN A 279 -9.79 4.81 -13.61
CA GLN A 279 -9.60 4.30 -14.96
C GLN A 279 -8.69 3.09 -14.92
N LEU A 280 -9.10 2.00 -15.55
CA LEU A 280 -8.36 0.74 -15.59
C LEU A 280 -7.94 0.42 -17.03
N HIS A 281 -6.69 0.01 -17.19
CA HIS A 281 -6.12 -0.44 -18.47
C HIS A 281 -5.48 -1.80 -18.28
N HIS A 282 -5.74 -2.76 -19.19
CA HIS A 282 -5.16 -4.10 -19.09
C HIS A 282 -4.97 -4.75 -20.46
N GLY A 283 -3.83 -5.39 -20.68
CA GLY A 283 -3.56 -6.21 -21.86
C GLY A 283 -4.18 -7.60 -21.73
N THR A 284 -4.79 -8.15 -22.79
CA THR A 284 -5.43 -9.48 -22.70
C THR A 284 -4.42 -10.63 -22.71
N LYS A 285 -3.15 -10.36 -23.02
CA LYS A 285 -2.03 -11.31 -22.91
C LYS A 285 -1.03 -10.93 -21.83
N ASP A 286 -1.50 -10.25 -20.81
CA ASP A 286 -0.70 -10.03 -19.60
C ASP A 286 -0.41 -11.38 -18.94
N ASP A 287 0.87 -11.75 -18.88
CA ASP A 287 1.37 -13.00 -18.28
C ASP A 287 1.85 -12.82 -16.85
N SER A 288 1.84 -11.58 -16.36
CA SER A 288 2.33 -11.23 -15.04
C SER A 288 1.20 -10.97 -14.04
N VAL A 289 0.12 -10.33 -14.50
CA VAL A 289 -1.05 -9.98 -13.67
C VAL A 289 -2.34 -10.40 -14.40
N PRO A 290 -3.16 -11.27 -13.81
CA PRO A 290 -4.42 -11.71 -14.41
C PRO A 290 -5.35 -10.52 -14.70
N ILE A 291 -5.80 -10.39 -15.94
CA ILE A 291 -6.74 -9.34 -16.37
C ILE A 291 -8.05 -9.39 -15.56
N GLU A 292 -8.42 -10.56 -15.08
CA GLU A 292 -9.62 -10.79 -14.29
C GLU A 292 -9.64 -9.95 -13.01
N LEU A 293 -8.47 -9.55 -12.46
CA LEU A 293 -8.41 -8.66 -11.30
C LEU A 293 -8.95 -7.26 -11.63
N SER A 294 -8.59 -6.72 -12.80
CA SER A 294 -9.14 -5.43 -13.27
C SER A 294 -10.61 -5.52 -13.64
N MET A 295 -11.03 -6.64 -14.24
CA MET A 295 -12.45 -6.90 -14.56
C MET A 295 -13.30 -6.96 -13.31
N HIS A 296 -12.85 -7.68 -12.29
CA HIS A 296 -13.56 -7.81 -11.02
C HIS A 296 -13.64 -6.46 -10.29
N LEU A 297 -12.54 -5.71 -10.21
CA LEU A 297 -12.57 -4.37 -9.61
C LEU A 297 -13.55 -3.45 -10.33
N LYS A 298 -13.56 -3.44 -11.66
CA LYS A 298 -14.54 -2.69 -12.46
C LYS A 298 -15.98 -3.05 -12.09
N GLU A 299 -16.29 -4.34 -12.04
CA GLU A 299 -17.64 -4.81 -11.69
C GLU A 299 -18.07 -4.39 -10.27
N GLU A 300 -17.16 -4.48 -9.30
CA GLU A 300 -17.47 -4.09 -7.91
C GLU A 300 -17.67 -2.56 -7.79
N LEU A 301 -16.86 -1.77 -8.50
CA LEU A 301 -17.02 -0.31 -8.54
C LEU A 301 -18.36 0.09 -9.22
N GLU A 302 -18.73 -0.57 -10.31
CA GLU A 302 -20.02 -0.34 -10.99
C GLU A 302 -21.23 -0.68 -10.11
N LYS A 303 -21.18 -1.80 -9.38
CA LYS A 303 -22.23 -2.18 -8.40
C LYS A 303 -22.44 -1.10 -7.33
N LEU A 304 -21.38 -0.39 -6.98
CA LEU A 304 -21.40 0.70 -6.00
C LEU A 304 -21.67 2.08 -6.64
N ASN A 305 -21.97 2.13 -7.94
CA ASN A 305 -22.18 3.37 -8.72
C ASN A 305 -20.98 4.33 -8.65
N LYS A 306 -19.77 3.79 -8.58
CA LYS A 306 -18.53 4.58 -8.64
C LYS A 306 -18.15 4.90 -10.09
N SER A 307 -17.51 6.04 -10.30
CA SER A 307 -17.00 6.43 -11.62
C SER A 307 -15.83 5.55 -12.01
N VAL A 308 -16.03 4.65 -12.98
CA VAL A 308 -15.00 3.77 -13.50
C VAL A 308 -15.03 3.72 -15.03
N GLU A 309 -13.86 3.82 -15.64
CA GLU A 309 -13.62 3.56 -17.07
C GLU A 309 -12.71 2.33 -17.16
N TYR A 310 -12.98 1.40 -18.10
CA TYR A 310 -12.19 0.19 -18.26
C TYR A 310 -11.86 -0.04 -19.74
N TYR A 311 -10.59 -0.32 -20.01
CA TYR A 311 -10.07 -0.56 -21.36
C TYR A 311 -9.24 -1.83 -21.41
N GLU A 312 -9.68 -2.75 -22.27
CA GLU A 312 -8.91 -3.93 -22.64
C GLU A 312 -8.12 -3.66 -23.92
N TYR A 313 -6.91 -4.20 -23.95
CA TYR A 313 -6.04 -4.14 -25.13
C TYR A 313 -5.78 -5.55 -25.64
N THR A 314 -6.49 -5.91 -26.71
CA THR A 314 -6.42 -7.25 -27.31
C THR A 314 -4.99 -7.56 -27.76
N GLU A 315 -4.50 -8.77 -27.43
CA GLU A 315 -3.17 -9.27 -27.76
C GLU A 315 -2.01 -8.44 -27.18
N ASP A 316 -2.27 -7.60 -26.20
CA ASP A 316 -1.25 -6.77 -25.56
C ASP A 316 -0.75 -7.37 -24.25
N ASP A 317 0.48 -7.06 -23.92
CA ASP A 317 1.25 -7.56 -22.78
C ASP A 317 1.00 -6.75 -21.49
N HIS A 318 1.74 -7.08 -20.43
CA HIS A 318 1.73 -6.40 -19.14
C HIS A 318 1.98 -4.88 -19.22
N ASN A 319 2.78 -4.43 -20.19
CA ASN A 319 3.13 -3.02 -20.38
C ASN A 319 2.21 -2.30 -21.39
N ILE A 320 1.25 -3.01 -21.99
CA ILE A 320 0.40 -2.51 -23.07
C ILE A 320 1.26 -1.97 -24.23
N SER A 321 2.31 -2.70 -24.57
CA SER A 321 3.40 -2.24 -25.43
C SER A 321 2.94 -1.85 -26.83
N ASN A 322 2.01 -2.58 -27.42
CA ASN A 322 1.51 -2.32 -28.78
C ASN A 322 0.56 -1.10 -28.81
N ASN A 323 -0.18 -0.86 -27.74
CA ASN A 323 -1.19 0.19 -27.64
C ASN A 323 -0.83 1.29 -26.66
N VAL A 324 0.43 1.41 -26.24
CA VAL A 324 0.90 2.37 -25.24
C VAL A 324 0.50 3.83 -25.58
N ASN A 325 0.51 4.20 -26.88
CA ASN A 325 0.12 5.54 -27.31
C ASN A 325 -1.38 5.78 -27.09
N LEU A 326 -2.22 4.81 -27.46
CA LEU A 326 -3.68 4.90 -27.28
C LEU A 326 -4.04 4.91 -25.78
N ALA A 327 -3.36 4.09 -25.00
CA ALA A 327 -3.58 4.03 -23.56
C ALA A 327 -3.22 5.36 -22.88
N PHE A 328 -2.10 6.00 -23.25
CA PHE A 328 -1.77 7.33 -22.75
C PHE A 328 -2.71 8.43 -23.26
N GLN A 329 -3.15 8.37 -24.50
CA GLN A 329 -4.17 9.30 -24.99
C GLN A 329 -5.43 9.24 -24.10
N ARG A 330 -5.97 8.05 -23.85
CA ARG A 330 -7.13 7.83 -22.96
C ARG A 330 -6.87 8.31 -21.54
N THR A 331 -5.68 8.06 -21.03
CA THR A 331 -5.28 8.51 -19.67
C THR A 331 -5.21 10.03 -19.58
N ILE A 332 -4.66 10.70 -20.58
CA ILE A 332 -4.61 12.18 -20.62
C ILE A 332 -6.02 12.75 -20.72
N GLU A 333 -6.86 12.25 -21.64
CA GLU A 333 -8.27 12.65 -21.78
C GLU A 333 -9.04 12.45 -20.46
N PHE A 334 -8.79 11.34 -19.75
CA PHE A 334 -9.38 11.08 -18.45
C PHE A 334 -8.95 12.10 -17.38
N TYR A 335 -7.66 12.45 -17.31
CA TYR A 335 -7.19 13.48 -16.38
C TYR A 335 -7.68 14.86 -16.77
N ASP A 336 -7.69 15.23 -18.06
CA ASP A 336 -8.23 16.50 -18.52
C ASP A 336 -9.69 16.66 -18.12
N LYS A 337 -10.49 15.61 -18.21
CA LYS A 337 -11.90 15.59 -17.78
C LYS A 337 -12.06 15.72 -16.25
N ASN A 338 -11.27 14.99 -15.47
CA ASN A 338 -11.48 14.84 -14.03
C ASN A 338 -10.65 15.81 -13.17
N LEU A 339 -9.56 16.38 -13.71
CA LEU A 339 -8.71 17.36 -13.05
C LEU A 339 -8.88 18.76 -13.66
N SER A 340 -9.82 18.98 -14.57
CA SER A 340 -10.11 20.33 -15.09
C SER A 340 -10.67 21.21 -13.98
N VAL A 341 -10.34 22.49 -14.03
CA VAL A 341 -11.07 23.49 -13.24
C VAL A 341 -12.47 23.56 -13.86
N TYR A 342 -13.48 23.17 -13.12
CA TYR A 342 -14.86 23.54 -13.46
C TYR A 342 -14.93 25.08 -13.41
N THR A 343 -14.63 25.73 -14.52
CA THR A 343 -15.13 27.10 -14.74
C THR A 343 -16.62 26.92 -15.00
N ALA A 344 -17.40 27.15 -13.95
CA ALA A 344 -18.86 27.39 -14.09
C ALA A 344 -19.12 28.73 -14.83
N GLU A 345 -18.47 28.94 -15.97
CA GLU A 345 -18.65 30.08 -16.86
C GLU A 345 -18.61 29.59 -18.30
N LYS A 346 -19.66 28.90 -18.71
CA LYS A 346 -20.13 28.81 -20.08
C LYS A 346 -21.59 28.41 -20.08
N TYR A 347 -22.47 29.34 -19.67
CA TYR A 347 -23.84 29.46 -20.21
C TYR A 347 -24.35 30.86 -19.97
#